data_19d85a2251d9ceca0eea531ed3d99919
#
_entry.id   19d85a2251d9ceca0eea531ed3d99919
#
_cell.length_a   1.000
_cell.length_b   1.000
_cell.length_c   1.000
_cell.angle_alpha   90.00
_cell.angle_beta   90.00
_cell.angle_gamma   90.00
#
_symmetry.space_group_name_H-M   'P 1'
#
loop_
_entity.id
_entity.type
_entity.pdbx_description
1 polymer ?
#
loop_
_entity_poly.entity_id
_entity_poly.type
_entity_poly.pdbx_seq_one_letter_code
_entity_poly.pdbx_strand_id
1 'polypeptide(L)'
;MRPLPIRLLSLLFTAVLLLACLSDVDDDPPTSSATIAPETAIEATGEPTAQGTASPVVTPAVLVATVTPTRQPRPAGTPQGTTGLQGTRGDIVYDQACLDGDADVQAHPPAATVSTTPTPAVNEYPGPYEPIPFVADAALKQRLDSAVGDRAGSYAYYVKDLATGRGAVHAGEGVFNAASLFKLFVMYEAFRQESLDLIDWEQTMVVTPYYDAFALSPRVTELCQVITAGEAMEAMLSVSDNAAAVLLQDLVGSGNVNASIAALGLKDSGLFEDGLPVTANDLALLMEAIAAGNAISPAASADMLRLLDHDVFENGLVSGLPVDTAVSRKTGNWADATNVAGVVFAPFGPYVFVALTSNGYETDVIRALSSATYAHFEEMSAQ
;
A
#
# COMPACT_ATOMS: atom_id res chain seq x y z
N MET A 1 3.81 -5.20 -45.34
CA MET A 1 3.27 -5.50 -44.01
C MET A 1 2.90 -4.16 -43.38
N ARG A 2 1.62 -3.89 -43.24
CA ARG A 2 1.13 -2.64 -42.64
C ARG A 2 1.02 -2.87 -41.13
N PRO A 3 1.44 -1.94 -40.25
CA PRO A 3 1.26 -2.08 -38.81
C PRO A 3 -0.24 -2.05 -38.46
N LEU A 4 -0.68 -2.94 -37.57
CA LEU A 4 -2.03 -2.91 -37.00
C LEU A 4 -2.21 -1.63 -36.16
N PRO A 5 -3.36 -1.02 -36.19
CA PRO A 5 -3.60 0.19 -35.43
C PRO A 5 -3.68 -0.10 -33.91
N ILE A 6 -3.01 0.71 -33.15
CA ILE A 6 -2.89 0.72 -31.67
C ILE A 6 -4.25 0.66 -30.93
N ARG A 7 -5.35 0.99 -31.60
CA ARG A 7 -6.72 0.89 -31.06
C ARG A 7 -7.17 -0.53 -30.66
N LEU A 8 -6.46 -1.58 -31.14
CA LEU A 8 -6.82 -2.95 -30.76
C LEU A 8 -6.23 -3.37 -29.40
N LEU A 9 -5.13 -2.75 -28.99
CA LEU A 9 -4.49 -3.08 -27.71
C LEU A 9 -5.26 -2.48 -26.51
N SER A 10 -5.82 -1.28 -26.68
CA SER A 10 -6.66 -0.63 -25.64
C SER A 10 -7.97 -1.40 -25.42
N LEU A 11 -8.55 -1.99 -26.47
CA LEU A 11 -9.74 -2.83 -26.35
C LEU A 11 -9.45 -4.20 -25.71
N LEU A 12 -8.22 -4.71 -25.80
CA LEU A 12 -7.85 -5.96 -25.11
C LEU A 12 -7.73 -5.74 -23.59
N PHE A 13 -7.24 -4.59 -23.16
CA PHE A 13 -7.12 -4.28 -21.71
C PHE A 13 -8.52 -4.14 -21.07
N THR A 14 -9.46 -3.51 -21.76
CA THR A 14 -10.87 -3.41 -21.32
C THR A 14 -11.58 -4.77 -21.38
N ALA A 15 -11.22 -5.65 -22.33
CA ALA A 15 -11.81 -6.97 -22.47
C ALA A 15 -11.32 -7.97 -21.42
N VAL A 16 -10.06 -7.87 -20.97
CA VAL A 16 -9.54 -8.72 -19.88
C VAL A 16 -10.21 -8.36 -18.54
N LEU A 17 -10.52 -7.09 -18.31
CA LEU A 17 -11.28 -6.67 -17.13
C LEU A 17 -12.75 -7.13 -17.18
N LEU A 18 -13.35 -7.31 -18.37
CA LEU A 18 -14.75 -7.75 -18.53
C LEU A 18 -14.92 -9.27 -18.71
N LEU A 19 -13.87 -10.01 -19.13
CA LEU A 19 -13.97 -11.46 -19.35
C LEU A 19 -13.75 -12.30 -18.07
N ALA A 20 -13.27 -11.72 -16.99
CA ALA A 20 -13.20 -12.37 -15.67
C ALA A 20 -14.57 -12.61 -15.02
N CYS A 21 -15.65 -12.13 -15.62
CA CYS A 21 -17.01 -12.28 -15.09
C CYS A 21 -17.85 -13.41 -15.73
N LEU A 22 -17.31 -14.24 -16.63
CA LEU A 22 -18.08 -15.26 -17.35
C LEU A 22 -17.28 -16.56 -17.57
N SER A 23 -16.96 -17.29 -16.50
CA SER A 23 -16.62 -18.72 -16.62
C SER A 23 -16.87 -19.45 -15.31
N ASP A 24 -18.14 -19.74 -15.04
CA ASP A 24 -18.51 -20.93 -14.30
C ASP A 24 -18.88 -22.01 -15.31
N VAL A 25 -18.30 -23.19 -15.21
CA VAL A 25 -18.88 -24.52 -15.39
C VAL A 25 -17.76 -25.60 -15.36
N ASP A 26 -17.87 -26.46 -14.35
CA ASP A 26 -17.50 -27.88 -14.21
C ASP A 26 -16.23 -28.45 -14.89
N ASP A 27 -15.33 -29.05 -14.08
CA ASP A 27 -15.03 -30.49 -14.20
C ASP A 27 -14.03 -30.99 -13.13
N ASP A 28 -14.20 -32.27 -12.76
CA ASP A 28 -13.63 -33.06 -11.70
C ASP A 28 -12.08 -33.24 -11.72
N PRO A 29 -11.46 -33.61 -10.58
CA PRO A 29 -10.02 -33.76 -10.43
C PRO A 29 -9.50 -35.16 -10.83
N PRO A 30 -8.29 -35.30 -11.39
CA PRO A 30 -7.62 -36.58 -11.45
C PRO A 30 -6.74 -36.83 -10.22
N THR A 31 -7.02 -37.92 -9.56
CA THR A 31 -6.19 -38.58 -8.55
C THR A 31 -4.85 -39.02 -9.14
N SER A 32 -3.74 -38.68 -8.48
CA SER A 32 -2.49 -39.43 -8.62
C SER A 32 -1.67 -39.40 -7.33
N SER A 33 -1.57 -40.58 -6.73
CA SER A 33 -0.69 -40.91 -5.61
C SER A 33 0.77 -41.02 -6.11
N ALA A 34 1.71 -40.37 -5.42
CA ALA A 34 3.13 -40.71 -5.49
C ALA A 34 3.73 -40.73 -4.09
N THR A 35 4.04 -41.92 -3.63
CA THR A 35 4.77 -42.29 -2.43
C THR A 35 6.25 -41.97 -2.62
N ILE A 36 6.91 -41.23 -1.73
CA ILE A 36 8.36 -41.16 -1.63
C ILE A 36 8.78 -41.47 -0.19
N ALA A 37 9.68 -42.46 -0.08
CA ALA A 37 10.27 -42.97 1.16
C ALA A 37 11.40 -42.08 1.71
N PRO A 38 11.80 -42.25 2.99
CA PRO A 38 12.75 -41.36 3.66
C PRO A 38 14.21 -41.73 3.41
N GLU A 39 15.07 -40.72 3.29
CA GLU A 39 16.51 -40.89 3.22
C GLU A 39 17.20 -40.30 4.46
N THR A 40 18.18 -41.03 4.88
CA THR A 40 18.96 -41.16 6.11
C THR A 40 19.73 -39.92 6.56
N ALA A 41 19.86 -39.83 7.88
CA ALA A 41 20.72 -38.95 8.66
C ALA A 41 22.24 -39.20 8.42
N ILE A 42 23.01 -38.11 8.45
CA ILE A 42 24.46 -38.16 8.67
C ILE A 42 24.83 -37.22 9.82
N GLU A 43 25.34 -37.83 10.90
CA GLU A 43 26.01 -37.14 12.00
C GLU A 43 27.38 -36.60 11.55
N ALA A 44 27.73 -35.40 12.00
CA ALA A 44 29.12 -34.96 12.05
C ALA A 44 29.37 -34.14 13.32
N THR A 45 30.13 -34.73 14.20
CA THR A 45 30.75 -34.17 15.40
C THR A 45 31.89 -33.20 15.07
N GLY A 46 32.07 -32.13 15.83
CA GLY A 46 33.28 -31.32 15.83
C GLY A 46 33.16 -29.96 16.48
N GLU A 47 33.40 -29.87 17.80
CA GLU A 47 33.80 -28.64 18.44
C GLU A 47 35.22 -28.22 18.02
N PRO A 48 35.54 -26.91 17.96
CA PRO A 48 36.43 -26.39 18.98
C PRO A 48 36.10 -25.00 19.49
N THR A 49 36.34 -24.84 20.77
CA THR A 49 36.51 -23.65 21.59
C THR A 49 37.39 -22.55 20.98
N ALA A 50 36.87 -21.30 20.97
CA ALA A 50 37.74 -20.12 21.04
C ALA A 50 37.03 -19.00 21.82
N GLN A 51 37.64 -18.62 22.94
CA GLN A 51 37.30 -17.43 23.72
C GLN A 51 37.63 -16.17 22.92
N GLY A 52 36.66 -15.30 22.69
CA GLY A 52 36.82 -13.97 22.13
C GLY A 52 36.10 -12.96 23.01
N THR A 53 36.87 -12.02 23.54
CA THR A 53 36.49 -10.90 24.40
C THR A 53 35.34 -10.08 23.82
N ALA A 54 34.26 -9.89 24.59
CA ALA A 54 33.13 -9.06 24.26
C ALA A 54 33.50 -7.57 24.30
N SER A 55 33.41 -6.91 23.16
CA SER A 55 33.26 -5.45 23.04
C SER A 55 31.82 -5.04 23.35
N PRO A 56 31.59 -3.88 23.98
CA PRO A 56 30.24 -3.44 24.33
C PRO A 56 29.43 -3.14 23.06
N VAL A 57 28.32 -3.83 22.91
CA VAL A 57 27.30 -3.54 21.92
C VAL A 57 26.65 -2.20 22.28
N VAL A 58 26.96 -1.17 21.51
CA VAL A 58 26.20 0.09 21.53
C VAL A 58 24.85 -0.19 20.89
N THR A 59 23.82 -0.30 21.70
CA THR A 59 22.43 -0.37 21.24
C THR A 59 22.08 0.97 20.60
N PRO A 60 21.69 1.04 19.33
CA PRO A 60 21.16 2.27 18.78
C PRO A 60 19.82 2.57 19.49
N ALA A 61 19.75 3.71 20.15
CA ALA A 61 18.48 4.23 20.65
C ALA A 61 17.60 4.53 19.43
N VAL A 62 16.61 3.70 19.20
CA VAL A 62 15.55 3.98 18.24
C VAL A 62 14.76 5.18 18.79
N LEU A 63 15.03 6.36 18.24
CA LEU A 63 14.17 7.52 18.39
C LEU A 63 12.88 7.20 17.61
N VAL A 64 11.96 6.48 18.24
CA VAL A 64 10.57 6.48 17.83
C VAL A 64 10.12 7.91 18.01
N ALA A 65 10.01 8.66 16.92
CA ALA A 65 9.37 9.96 16.95
C ALA A 65 7.96 9.73 17.49
N THR A 66 7.74 10.11 18.74
CA THR A 66 6.41 10.09 19.37
C THR A 66 5.59 11.17 18.67
N VAL A 67 5.09 10.86 17.49
CA VAL A 67 4.01 11.60 16.89
C VAL A 67 2.76 11.11 17.61
N THR A 68 2.46 11.72 18.74
CA THR A 68 1.16 11.59 19.37
C THR A 68 0.23 12.47 18.54
N PRO A 69 -0.70 11.92 17.75
CA PRO A 69 -1.72 12.72 17.13
C PRO A 69 -2.67 13.17 18.26
N THR A 70 -2.42 14.34 18.79
CA THR A 70 -3.37 14.98 19.72
C THR A 70 -4.53 15.46 18.87
N ARG A 71 -5.57 14.65 18.76
CA ARG A 71 -6.85 15.06 18.22
C ARG A 71 -7.46 16.04 19.20
N GLN A 72 -7.21 17.33 18.97
CA GLN A 72 -7.95 18.38 19.68
C GLN A 72 -9.43 18.29 19.28
N PRO A 73 -10.37 18.42 20.23
CA PRO A 73 -11.78 18.55 19.89
C PRO A 73 -11.94 19.81 19.03
N ARG A 74 -12.61 19.67 17.89
CA ARG A 74 -12.83 20.70 16.89
C ARG A 74 -13.58 21.88 17.50
N PRO A 75 -12.98 23.07 17.64
CA PRO A 75 -13.75 24.27 17.95
C PRO A 75 -14.54 24.68 16.71
N ALA A 76 -15.81 24.96 16.86
CA ALA A 76 -16.58 25.67 15.87
C ALA A 76 -16.04 27.12 15.82
N GLY A 77 -15.33 27.47 14.73
CA GLY A 77 -14.83 28.82 14.51
C GLY A 77 -13.72 28.87 13.47
N THR A 78 -14.01 29.51 12.36
CA THR A 78 -13.20 30.16 11.33
C THR A 78 -11.74 29.66 11.12
N PRO A 79 -11.35 29.17 9.94
CA PRO A 79 -9.99 28.76 9.64
C PRO A 79 -9.10 29.97 9.37
N GLN A 80 -8.04 30.14 10.16
CA GLN A 80 -6.88 30.93 9.80
C GLN A 80 -5.78 29.98 9.27
N GLY A 81 -5.18 30.36 8.13
CA GLY A 81 -4.34 29.54 7.32
C GLY A 81 -3.09 28.99 7.98
N THR A 82 -2.81 27.74 7.66
CA THR A 82 -1.48 27.14 7.66
C THR A 82 -1.28 26.50 6.30
N THR A 83 -0.15 26.80 5.69
CA THR A 83 0.33 26.23 4.44
C THR A 83 0.53 24.71 4.60
N GLY A 84 -0.38 23.94 4.05
CA GLY A 84 -0.38 22.48 3.95
C GLY A 84 -1.64 22.09 3.23
N LEU A 85 -1.55 21.24 2.24
CA LEU A 85 -2.59 20.66 1.39
C LEU A 85 -4.02 20.75 1.98
N GLN A 86 -4.62 21.93 1.96
CA GLN A 86 -6.04 22.13 2.22
C GLN A 86 -6.68 22.42 0.88
N GLY A 87 -7.29 21.40 0.29
CA GLY A 87 -8.24 21.58 -0.78
C GLY A 87 -9.37 22.50 -0.29
N THR A 88 -9.24 23.81 -0.49
CA THR A 88 -10.40 24.68 -0.55
C THR A 88 -11.19 24.18 -1.75
N ARG A 89 -12.48 23.86 -1.56
CA ARG A 89 -13.46 23.88 -2.66
C ARG A 89 -13.50 25.32 -3.18
N GLY A 90 -12.45 25.69 -3.92
CA GLY A 90 -12.45 26.77 -4.87
C GLY A 90 -13.24 26.32 -6.10
N ASP A 91 -13.60 27.24 -6.94
CA ASP A 91 -14.26 26.93 -8.20
C ASP A 91 -13.40 25.91 -8.96
N ILE A 92 -14.00 24.76 -9.35
CA ILE A 92 -13.33 23.74 -10.13
C ILE A 92 -12.89 24.38 -11.44
N VAL A 93 -11.60 24.27 -11.75
CA VAL A 93 -11.03 24.79 -12.99
C VAL A 93 -11.05 23.69 -14.04
N TYR A 94 -11.56 24.00 -15.22
CA TYR A 94 -11.61 23.07 -16.35
C TYR A 94 -10.70 23.53 -17.48
N ASP A 95 -10.07 22.57 -18.14
CA ASP A 95 -9.31 22.79 -19.36
C ASP A 95 -10.25 22.94 -20.56
N GLN A 96 -10.22 24.11 -21.21
CA GLN A 96 -11.15 24.41 -22.30
C GLN A 96 -10.87 23.60 -23.57
N ALA A 97 -9.59 23.31 -23.87
CA ALA A 97 -9.22 22.48 -25.01
C ALA A 97 -9.73 21.04 -24.86
N CYS A 98 -9.68 20.51 -23.63
CA CYS A 98 -10.26 19.22 -23.28
C CYS A 98 -11.78 19.23 -23.47
N LEU A 99 -12.49 20.26 -23.00
CA LEU A 99 -13.95 20.39 -23.15
C LEU A 99 -14.37 20.54 -24.62
N ASP A 100 -13.59 21.23 -25.43
CA ASP A 100 -13.84 21.43 -26.86
C ASP A 100 -13.52 20.18 -27.69
N GLY A 101 -12.97 19.14 -27.07
CA GLY A 101 -12.66 17.87 -27.71
C GLY A 101 -11.42 17.94 -28.58
N ASP A 102 -10.44 18.78 -28.25
CA ASP A 102 -9.18 18.89 -28.97
C ASP A 102 -8.47 17.52 -29.00
N ALA A 103 -8.15 17.04 -30.18
CA ALA A 103 -7.56 15.73 -30.39
C ALA A 103 -6.20 15.57 -29.72
N ASP A 104 -5.44 16.66 -29.55
CA ASP A 104 -4.12 16.62 -28.89
C ASP A 104 -4.25 16.45 -27.37
N VAL A 105 -5.33 16.92 -26.77
CA VAL A 105 -5.65 16.73 -25.34
C VAL A 105 -6.34 15.39 -25.09
N GLN A 106 -7.09 14.89 -26.07
CA GLN A 106 -7.76 13.58 -25.98
C GLN A 106 -6.86 12.40 -26.35
N ALA A 107 -5.85 12.66 -27.19
CA ALA A 107 -4.79 11.69 -27.40
C ALA A 107 -4.05 11.51 -26.07
N HIS A 108 -3.81 10.23 -25.70
CA HIS A 108 -2.94 9.80 -24.63
C HIS A 108 -2.02 10.94 -24.15
N PRO A 109 -1.95 11.26 -22.83
CA PRO A 109 -1.11 12.34 -22.41
C PRO A 109 0.20 12.21 -23.18
N PRO A 110 0.77 13.28 -23.71
CA PRO A 110 2.09 13.21 -24.30
C PRO A 110 2.92 12.54 -23.23
N ALA A 111 3.47 11.36 -23.55
CA ALA A 111 4.36 10.63 -22.65
C ALA A 111 5.17 11.69 -21.97
N ALA A 112 4.85 11.92 -20.67
CA ALA A 112 5.18 13.15 -19.95
C ALA A 112 6.49 13.58 -20.52
N THR A 113 6.61 14.78 -21.12
CA THR A 113 7.78 15.11 -21.91
C THR A 113 8.90 14.72 -21.02
N VAL A 114 9.43 13.50 -21.29
CA VAL A 114 10.43 12.90 -20.42
C VAL A 114 11.45 13.97 -20.46
N SER A 115 11.44 14.79 -19.42
CA SER A 115 12.49 15.75 -19.24
C SER A 115 13.69 14.89 -19.50
N THR A 116 14.51 15.23 -20.50
CA THR A 116 15.71 14.47 -20.82
C THR A 116 16.71 14.57 -19.67
N THR A 117 16.21 14.81 -18.48
CA THR A 117 16.82 14.53 -17.20
C THR A 117 17.08 13.03 -17.20
N PRO A 118 18.33 12.60 -17.15
CA PRO A 118 18.68 11.19 -17.16
C PRO A 118 17.85 10.49 -16.09
N THR A 119 17.23 9.36 -16.45
CA THR A 119 16.64 8.44 -15.49
C THR A 119 17.57 8.39 -14.28
N PRO A 120 17.09 8.72 -13.06
CA PRO A 120 17.94 8.74 -11.89
C PRO A 120 18.79 7.48 -11.88
N ALA A 121 20.09 7.62 -11.73
CA ALA A 121 20.96 6.45 -11.65
C ALA A 121 20.46 5.58 -10.49
N VAL A 122 20.55 4.25 -10.62
CA VAL A 122 20.11 3.27 -9.59
C VAL A 122 20.63 3.61 -8.19
N ASN A 123 21.68 4.43 -8.08
CA ASN A 123 22.27 4.94 -6.83
C ASN A 123 21.44 6.03 -6.11
N GLU A 124 20.32 6.49 -6.69
CA GLU A 124 19.45 7.52 -6.11
C GLU A 124 18.20 6.92 -5.42
N TYR A 125 18.06 5.59 -5.42
CA TYR A 125 17.06 4.95 -4.59
C TYR A 125 17.59 4.82 -3.16
N PRO A 126 16.75 5.07 -2.14
CA PRO A 126 17.08 4.68 -0.77
C PRO A 126 17.46 3.19 -0.78
N GLY A 127 18.48 2.82 -0.04
CA GLY A 127 18.83 1.41 0.12
C GLY A 127 17.68 0.62 0.76
N PRO A 128 17.79 -0.73 0.80
CA PRO A 128 16.78 -1.55 1.41
C PRO A 128 16.56 -1.13 2.87
N TYR A 129 15.29 -1.06 3.26
CA TYR A 129 14.92 -0.79 4.64
C TYR A 129 15.30 -1.99 5.52
N GLU A 130 16.00 -1.74 6.60
CA GLU A 130 16.31 -2.74 7.62
C GLU A 130 15.20 -2.78 8.66
N PRO A 131 14.28 -3.76 8.59
CA PRO A 131 13.13 -3.80 9.49
C PRO A 131 13.55 -4.16 10.91
N ILE A 132 12.74 -3.74 11.88
CA ILE A 132 12.82 -4.24 13.25
C ILE A 132 12.77 -5.77 13.21
N PRO A 133 13.66 -6.50 13.87
CA PRO A 133 13.67 -7.96 13.85
C PRO A 133 12.31 -8.54 14.26
N PHE A 134 11.75 -9.41 13.44
CA PHE A 134 10.48 -10.07 13.73
C PHE A 134 10.63 -11.11 14.83
N VAL A 135 9.83 -10.99 15.88
CA VAL A 135 9.78 -11.93 17.02
C VAL A 135 8.42 -12.63 17.00
N ALA A 136 8.39 -13.90 16.63
CA ALA A 136 7.16 -14.65 16.52
C ALA A 136 6.44 -14.75 17.88
N ASP A 137 5.15 -14.35 17.88
CA ASP A 137 4.25 -14.49 19.03
C ASP A 137 3.24 -15.61 18.78
N ALA A 138 3.49 -16.78 19.36
CA ALA A 138 2.67 -17.95 19.16
C ALA A 138 1.24 -17.79 19.73
N ALA A 139 1.07 -17.03 20.81
CA ALA A 139 -0.24 -16.80 21.41
C ALA A 139 -1.07 -15.86 20.53
N LEU A 140 -0.45 -14.79 20.01
CA LEU A 140 -1.09 -13.91 19.01
C LEU A 140 -1.48 -14.72 17.77
N LYS A 141 -0.52 -15.50 17.23
CA LYS A 141 -0.80 -16.32 16.03
C LYS A 141 -1.99 -17.25 16.23
N GLN A 142 -2.06 -17.93 17.36
CA GLN A 142 -3.19 -18.82 17.66
C GLN A 142 -4.53 -18.07 17.72
N ARG A 143 -4.56 -16.86 18.28
CA ARG A 143 -5.77 -16.00 18.31
C ARG A 143 -6.20 -15.60 16.91
N LEU A 144 -5.24 -15.17 16.08
CA LEU A 144 -5.51 -14.71 14.72
C LEU A 144 -5.91 -15.86 13.79
N ASP A 145 -5.25 -17.02 13.87
CA ASP A 145 -5.63 -18.21 13.11
C ASP A 145 -7.06 -18.66 13.48
N SER A 146 -7.44 -18.56 14.76
CA SER A 146 -8.81 -18.85 15.20
C SER A 146 -9.84 -17.87 14.64
N ALA A 147 -9.47 -16.59 14.45
CA ALA A 147 -10.35 -15.58 13.85
C ALA A 147 -10.57 -15.84 12.35
N VAL A 148 -9.55 -16.32 11.65
CA VAL A 148 -9.65 -16.69 10.22
C VAL A 148 -10.43 -18.02 10.07
N GLY A 149 -10.17 -19.00 10.94
CA GLY A 149 -10.85 -20.30 10.94
C GLY A 149 -10.64 -21.08 9.64
N ASP A 150 -11.71 -21.69 9.13
CA ASP A 150 -11.66 -22.53 7.92
C ASP A 150 -11.35 -21.75 6.63
N ARG A 151 -11.32 -20.42 6.68
CA ARG A 151 -11.01 -19.53 5.54
C ARG A 151 -9.52 -19.24 5.37
N ALA A 152 -8.64 -19.92 6.11
CA ALA A 152 -7.20 -19.66 6.11
C ALA A 152 -6.54 -19.70 4.71
N GLY A 153 -7.06 -20.51 3.78
CA GLY A 153 -6.55 -20.58 2.40
C GLY A 153 -6.86 -19.35 1.54
N SER A 154 -7.79 -18.50 1.98
CA SER A 154 -8.21 -17.28 1.26
C SER A 154 -7.70 -15.99 1.91
N TYR A 155 -6.88 -16.08 2.96
CA TYR A 155 -6.39 -14.96 3.74
C TYR A 155 -4.87 -14.99 3.89
N ALA A 156 -4.29 -13.79 3.91
CA ALA A 156 -2.97 -13.55 4.50
C ALA A 156 -3.09 -12.42 5.52
N TYR A 157 -2.31 -12.49 6.59
CA TYR A 157 -2.14 -11.37 7.50
C TYR A 157 -0.69 -11.23 7.97
N TYR A 158 -0.33 -10.01 8.30
CA TYR A 158 0.91 -9.67 8.98
C TYR A 158 0.61 -8.63 10.05
N VAL A 159 1.00 -8.92 11.29
CA VAL A 159 0.86 -8.01 12.42
C VAL A 159 2.18 -7.94 13.16
N LYS A 160 2.63 -6.72 13.51
CA LYS A 160 3.89 -6.52 14.22
C LYS A 160 3.87 -5.29 15.10
N ASP A 161 4.11 -5.46 16.36
CA ASP A 161 4.39 -4.37 17.31
C ASP A 161 5.73 -3.71 16.99
N LEU A 162 5.72 -2.39 16.81
CA LEU A 162 6.91 -1.65 16.35
C LEU A 162 7.90 -1.32 17.47
N ALA A 163 7.55 -1.54 18.74
CA ALA A 163 8.48 -1.35 19.84
C ALA A 163 9.31 -2.60 20.13
N THR A 164 8.67 -3.78 20.03
CA THR A 164 9.27 -5.06 20.44
C THR A 164 9.59 -5.99 19.27
N GLY A 165 9.06 -5.72 18.08
CA GLY A 165 9.11 -6.62 16.94
C GLY A 165 8.22 -7.86 17.06
N ARG A 166 7.47 -8.04 18.18
CA ARG A 166 6.59 -9.18 18.37
C ARG A 166 5.42 -9.14 17.43
N GLY A 167 5.10 -10.30 16.85
CA GLY A 167 4.05 -10.32 15.84
C GLY A 167 3.63 -11.71 15.40
N ALA A 168 2.67 -11.76 14.51
CA ALA A 168 2.17 -12.98 13.89
C ALA A 168 1.99 -12.78 12.38
N VAL A 169 2.26 -13.83 11.64
CA VAL A 169 2.11 -13.85 10.18
C VAL A 169 1.44 -15.16 9.74
N HIS A 170 0.59 -15.06 8.72
CA HIS A 170 -0.01 -16.19 8.02
C HIS A 170 0.05 -15.91 6.52
N ALA A 171 0.51 -16.88 5.74
CA ALA A 171 0.65 -16.78 4.28
C ALA A 171 1.32 -15.45 3.84
N GLY A 172 2.32 -14.96 4.59
CA GLY A 172 2.93 -13.66 4.37
C GLY A 172 3.56 -13.45 3.00
N GLU A 173 4.03 -14.54 2.35
CA GLU A 173 4.57 -14.56 0.99
C GLU A 173 3.51 -14.91 -0.08
N GLY A 174 2.27 -15.21 0.34
CA GLY A 174 1.16 -15.47 -0.57
C GLY A 174 0.84 -14.25 -1.41
N VAL A 175 0.74 -14.46 -2.74
CA VAL A 175 0.43 -13.38 -3.69
C VAL A 175 -1.08 -13.21 -3.79
N PHE A 176 -1.53 -11.98 -3.61
CA PHE A 176 -2.93 -11.55 -3.71
C PHE A 176 -3.08 -10.42 -4.71
N ASN A 177 -4.31 -10.17 -5.17
CA ASN A 177 -4.64 -8.97 -5.92
C ASN A 177 -4.62 -7.76 -4.99
N ALA A 178 -3.79 -6.76 -5.28
CA ALA A 178 -3.70 -5.56 -4.45
C ALA A 178 -5.00 -4.78 -4.36
N ALA A 179 -5.84 -4.84 -5.39
CA ALA A 179 -6.89 -3.84 -5.58
C ALA A 179 -6.29 -2.44 -5.39
N SER A 180 -6.93 -1.54 -4.64
CA SER A 180 -6.40 -0.18 -4.43
C SER A 180 -5.17 -0.07 -3.52
N LEU A 181 -4.61 -1.16 -2.99
CA LEU A 181 -3.36 -1.08 -2.23
C LEU A 181 -2.14 -0.74 -3.10
N PHE A 182 -2.20 -0.93 -4.43
CA PHE A 182 -1.13 -0.47 -5.34
C PHE A 182 -0.86 1.03 -5.23
N LYS A 183 -1.86 1.81 -4.79
CA LYS A 183 -1.76 3.26 -4.58
C LYS A 183 -0.73 3.64 -3.51
N LEU A 184 -0.41 2.72 -2.59
CA LEU A 184 0.69 2.88 -1.65
C LEU A 184 2.05 2.94 -2.37
N PHE A 185 2.22 2.17 -3.43
CA PHE A 185 3.45 2.15 -4.22
C PHE A 185 3.59 3.42 -5.07
N VAL A 186 2.48 3.88 -5.66
CA VAL A 186 2.43 5.16 -6.39
C VAL A 186 2.73 6.33 -5.45
N MET A 187 2.14 6.34 -4.25
CA MET A 187 2.42 7.33 -3.20
C MET A 187 3.92 7.36 -2.87
N TYR A 188 4.50 6.19 -2.58
CA TYR A 188 5.91 6.09 -2.20
C TYR A 188 6.82 6.68 -3.28
N GLU A 189 6.60 6.30 -4.55
CA GLU A 189 7.40 6.82 -5.66
C GLU A 189 7.19 8.31 -5.91
N ALA A 190 5.97 8.82 -5.77
CA ALA A 190 5.70 10.25 -5.93
C ALA A 190 6.44 11.08 -4.87
N PHE A 191 6.43 10.65 -3.60
CA PHE A 191 7.21 11.31 -2.54
C PHE A 191 8.71 11.22 -2.79
N ARG A 192 9.19 10.10 -3.35
CA ARG A 192 10.60 9.98 -3.74
C ARG A 192 10.96 10.97 -4.84
N GLN A 193 10.16 11.07 -5.89
CA GLN A 193 10.42 11.99 -6.99
C GLN A 193 10.33 13.46 -6.55
N GLU A 194 9.39 13.79 -5.69
CA GLU A 194 9.28 15.14 -5.10
C GLU A 194 10.53 15.47 -4.27
N SER A 195 11.01 14.53 -3.46
CA SER A 195 12.24 14.74 -2.67
C SER A 195 13.51 14.97 -3.51
N LEU A 196 13.44 14.66 -4.80
CA LEU A 196 14.51 14.86 -5.80
C LEU A 196 14.23 16.03 -6.76
N ASP A 197 13.21 16.84 -6.48
CA ASP A 197 12.74 17.94 -7.34
C ASP A 197 12.38 17.48 -8.78
N LEU A 198 11.96 16.22 -8.96
CA LEU A 198 11.53 15.68 -10.26
C LEU A 198 10.05 15.93 -10.53
N ILE A 199 9.24 16.04 -9.49
CA ILE A 199 7.86 16.51 -9.55
C ILE A 199 7.63 17.58 -8.49
N ASP A 200 6.58 18.38 -8.69
CA ASP A 200 6.15 19.43 -7.75
C ASP A 200 4.68 19.18 -7.40
N TRP A 201 4.33 19.23 -6.11
CA TRP A 201 2.95 19.06 -5.68
C TRP A 201 1.98 20.08 -6.26
N GLU A 202 2.47 21.28 -6.62
CA GLU A 202 1.69 22.36 -7.26
C GLU A 202 1.61 22.22 -8.78
N GLN A 203 2.35 21.26 -9.39
CA GLN A 203 2.26 21.06 -10.84
C GLN A 203 0.86 20.60 -11.23
N THR A 204 0.29 21.27 -12.23
CA THR A 204 -1.08 21.01 -12.68
C THR A 204 -1.14 19.95 -13.76
N MET A 205 -2.22 19.17 -13.73
CA MET A 205 -2.52 18.10 -14.68
C MET A 205 -4.00 18.17 -15.07
N VAL A 206 -4.37 17.57 -16.20
CA VAL A 206 -5.75 17.54 -16.69
C VAL A 206 -6.30 16.11 -16.60
N VAL A 207 -7.49 15.95 -16.04
CA VAL A 207 -8.23 14.69 -16.04
C VAL A 207 -8.85 14.50 -17.43
N THR A 208 -8.06 14.03 -18.39
CA THR A 208 -8.51 13.82 -19.76
C THR A 208 -9.52 12.67 -19.86
N PRO A 209 -10.23 12.48 -21.00
CA PRO A 209 -11.09 11.32 -21.21
C PRO A 209 -10.39 9.97 -21.00
N TYR A 210 -9.09 9.89 -21.20
CA TYR A 210 -8.31 8.69 -20.92
C TYR A 210 -8.35 8.35 -19.42
N TYR A 211 -8.05 9.31 -18.54
CA TYR A 211 -8.09 9.09 -17.08
C TYR A 211 -9.51 8.93 -16.55
N ASP A 212 -10.46 9.71 -17.09
CA ASP A 212 -11.86 9.61 -16.71
C ASP A 212 -12.46 8.21 -16.99
N ALA A 213 -11.93 7.50 -17.98
CA ALA A 213 -12.34 6.12 -18.28
C ALA A 213 -12.03 5.12 -17.16
N PHE A 214 -11.10 5.42 -16.25
CA PHE A 214 -10.79 4.60 -15.07
C PHE A 214 -11.62 4.99 -13.84
N ALA A 215 -12.37 6.08 -13.90
CA ALA A 215 -13.10 6.59 -12.75
C ALA A 215 -14.21 5.63 -12.33
N LEU A 216 -14.22 5.27 -11.05
CA LEU A 216 -15.26 4.49 -10.38
C LEU A 216 -15.81 5.31 -9.22
N SER A 217 -17.04 5.05 -8.82
CA SER A 217 -17.64 5.69 -7.64
C SER A 217 -17.16 4.99 -6.34
N PRO A 218 -16.82 5.73 -5.30
CA PRO A 218 -16.81 7.19 -5.21
C PRO A 218 -15.59 7.83 -5.90
N ARG A 219 -15.77 9.03 -6.42
CA ARG A 219 -14.72 9.85 -7.04
C ARG A 219 -14.90 11.31 -6.67
N VAL A 220 -13.84 12.08 -6.74
CA VAL A 220 -13.86 13.54 -6.54
C VAL A 220 -13.27 14.30 -7.72
N THR A 221 -12.62 13.61 -8.66
CA THR A 221 -12.14 14.17 -9.91
C THR A 221 -13.26 14.21 -10.96
N GLU A 222 -13.23 15.20 -11.82
CA GLU A 222 -14.18 15.38 -12.91
C GLU A 222 -13.47 15.41 -14.27
N LEU A 223 -14.20 15.01 -15.32
CA LEU A 223 -13.70 15.08 -16.70
C LEU A 223 -13.27 16.51 -17.04
N CYS A 224 -12.09 16.66 -17.65
CA CYS A 224 -11.46 17.92 -18.03
C CYS A 224 -11.10 18.85 -16.85
N GLN A 225 -11.20 18.40 -15.63
CA GLN A 225 -10.75 19.14 -14.46
C GLN A 225 -9.23 19.32 -14.51
N VAL A 226 -8.78 20.53 -14.20
CA VAL A 226 -7.37 20.82 -13.91
C VAL A 226 -7.14 20.62 -12.42
N ILE A 227 -6.24 19.75 -12.06
CA ILE A 227 -5.91 19.45 -10.65
C ILE A 227 -4.39 19.45 -10.45
N THR A 228 -3.95 19.76 -9.25
CA THR A 228 -2.52 19.64 -8.90
C THR A 228 -2.13 18.20 -8.58
N ALA A 229 -0.83 17.89 -8.61
CA ALA A 229 -0.35 16.57 -8.19
C ALA A 229 -0.68 16.30 -6.71
N GLY A 230 -0.65 17.31 -5.86
CA GLY A 230 -1.05 17.21 -4.45
C GLY A 230 -2.54 16.89 -4.27
N GLU A 231 -3.43 17.56 -5.03
CA GLU A 231 -4.87 17.27 -5.03
C GLU A 231 -5.16 15.86 -5.56
N ALA A 232 -4.44 15.42 -6.60
CA ALA A 232 -4.55 14.06 -7.11
C ALA A 232 -4.10 13.03 -6.06
N MET A 233 -3.03 13.31 -5.30
CA MET A 233 -2.55 12.47 -4.21
C MET A 233 -3.60 12.34 -3.10
N GLU A 234 -4.18 13.44 -2.67
CA GLU A 234 -5.26 13.45 -1.67
C GLU A 234 -6.49 12.65 -2.17
N ALA A 235 -6.94 12.87 -3.40
CA ALA A 235 -8.06 12.13 -4.00
C ALA A 235 -7.79 10.63 -4.11
N MET A 236 -6.57 10.25 -4.55
CA MET A 236 -6.15 8.86 -4.67
C MET A 236 -6.16 8.12 -3.33
N LEU A 237 -5.76 8.78 -2.25
CA LEU A 237 -5.61 8.12 -0.93
C LEU A 237 -6.89 8.20 -0.10
N SER A 238 -7.60 9.35 -0.08
CA SER A 238 -8.76 9.56 0.79
C SER A 238 -10.02 8.84 0.30
N VAL A 239 -10.39 9.02 -0.95
CA VAL A 239 -11.58 8.37 -1.54
C VAL A 239 -11.22 7.27 -2.55
N SER A 240 -9.94 6.94 -2.64
CA SER A 240 -9.47 5.92 -3.56
C SER A 240 -9.79 6.21 -5.05
N ASP A 241 -9.78 7.49 -5.45
CA ASP A 241 -10.09 7.92 -6.83
C ASP A 241 -9.14 7.25 -7.84
N ASN A 242 -9.71 6.54 -8.81
CA ASN A 242 -8.91 5.79 -9.77
C ASN A 242 -8.38 6.66 -10.91
N ALA A 243 -9.12 7.71 -11.31
CA ALA A 243 -8.63 8.64 -12.33
C ALA A 243 -7.39 9.38 -11.81
N ALA A 244 -7.44 9.85 -10.56
CA ALA A 244 -6.30 10.46 -9.89
C ALA A 244 -5.12 9.47 -9.73
N ALA A 245 -5.42 8.20 -9.43
CA ALA A 245 -4.39 7.18 -9.28
C ALA A 245 -3.63 6.90 -10.58
N VAL A 246 -4.35 6.72 -11.70
CA VAL A 246 -3.73 6.48 -13.02
C VAL A 246 -2.97 7.71 -13.49
N LEU A 247 -3.52 8.89 -13.24
CA LEU A 247 -2.87 10.17 -13.59
C LEU A 247 -1.53 10.34 -12.85
N LEU A 248 -1.48 10.05 -11.55
CA LEU A 248 -0.25 10.06 -10.77
C LEU A 248 0.70 8.93 -11.18
N GLN A 249 0.19 7.73 -11.45
CA GLN A 249 0.99 6.61 -11.93
C GLN A 249 1.69 6.92 -13.25
N ASP A 250 1.00 7.59 -14.17
CA ASP A 250 1.60 8.03 -15.44
C ASP A 250 2.60 9.15 -15.22
N LEU A 251 2.33 10.08 -14.29
CA LEU A 251 3.25 11.16 -13.92
C LEU A 251 4.60 10.58 -13.42
N VAL A 252 4.55 9.64 -12.48
CA VAL A 252 5.78 9.09 -11.87
C VAL A 252 6.39 7.93 -12.67
N GLY A 253 5.59 7.26 -13.50
CA GLY A 253 5.97 6.11 -14.33
C GLY A 253 5.98 4.79 -13.58
N SER A 254 5.21 3.78 -14.07
CA SER A 254 5.10 2.45 -13.44
C SER A 254 6.45 1.74 -13.27
N GLY A 255 7.38 1.94 -14.23
CA GLY A 255 8.73 1.39 -14.13
C GLY A 255 9.52 1.96 -12.95
N ASN A 256 9.37 3.26 -12.65
CA ASN A 256 9.99 3.90 -11.51
C ASN A 256 9.34 3.43 -10.20
N VAL A 257 8.01 3.26 -10.17
CA VAL A 257 7.30 2.67 -9.01
C VAL A 257 7.88 1.30 -8.68
N ASN A 258 7.96 0.39 -9.66
CA ASN A 258 8.51 -0.94 -9.44
C ASN A 258 9.98 -0.92 -9.00
N ALA A 259 10.79 -0.02 -9.58
CA ALA A 259 12.19 0.10 -9.19
C ALA A 259 12.36 0.61 -7.75
N SER A 260 11.56 1.58 -7.32
CA SER A 260 11.66 2.16 -5.98
C SER A 260 11.22 1.19 -4.89
N ILE A 261 10.11 0.47 -5.08
CA ILE A 261 9.67 -0.52 -4.10
C ILE A 261 10.62 -1.72 -4.02
N ALA A 262 11.19 -2.15 -5.16
CA ALA A 262 12.21 -3.18 -5.17
C ALA A 262 13.49 -2.74 -4.44
N ALA A 263 13.89 -1.47 -4.59
CA ALA A 263 15.03 -0.91 -3.86
C ALA A 263 14.79 -0.82 -2.35
N LEU A 264 13.53 -0.56 -1.93
CA LEU A 264 13.13 -0.60 -0.52
C LEU A 264 13.20 -2.02 0.06
N GLY A 265 13.08 -3.05 -0.78
CA GLY A 265 13.16 -4.46 -0.40
C GLY A 265 11.89 -5.27 -0.65
N LEU A 266 10.86 -4.71 -1.28
CA LEU A 266 9.68 -5.45 -1.71
C LEU A 266 10.06 -6.38 -2.87
N LYS A 267 9.65 -7.64 -2.82
CA LYS A 267 10.12 -8.68 -3.75
C LYS A 267 9.04 -9.20 -4.69
N ASP A 268 7.82 -9.30 -4.18
CA ASP A 268 6.72 -10.02 -4.83
C ASP A 268 5.50 -9.12 -5.06
N SER A 269 5.71 -7.81 -4.96
CA SER A 269 4.68 -6.78 -5.20
C SER A 269 5.08 -5.87 -6.36
N GLY A 270 4.09 -5.31 -7.06
CA GLY A 270 4.38 -4.39 -8.16
C GLY A 270 3.18 -4.03 -9.03
N LEU A 271 3.46 -3.20 -10.05
CA LEU A 271 2.53 -2.79 -11.08
C LEU A 271 2.96 -3.42 -12.41
N PHE A 272 2.24 -4.44 -12.86
CA PHE A 272 2.54 -5.17 -14.09
C PHE A 272 1.35 -5.15 -15.06
N GLU A 273 1.61 -5.42 -16.34
CA GLU A 273 0.56 -5.44 -17.36
C GLU A 273 -0.51 -6.51 -17.12
N ASP A 274 -0.14 -7.61 -16.48
CA ASP A 274 -0.99 -8.77 -16.21
C ASP A 274 -1.57 -8.78 -14.78
N GLY A 275 -1.30 -7.76 -13.96
CA GLY A 275 -1.89 -7.66 -12.64
C GLY A 275 -1.17 -6.76 -11.64
N LEU A 276 -1.77 -6.67 -10.49
CA LEU A 276 -1.31 -5.88 -9.35
C LEU A 276 -1.02 -6.82 -8.15
N PRO A 277 0.05 -7.63 -8.21
CA PRO A 277 0.37 -8.54 -7.12
C PRO A 277 0.84 -7.80 -5.89
N VAL A 278 0.44 -8.32 -4.71
CA VAL A 278 0.97 -7.90 -3.41
C VAL A 278 1.13 -9.09 -2.48
N THR A 279 2.04 -8.96 -1.52
CA THR A 279 2.16 -9.88 -0.38
C THR A 279 2.00 -9.13 0.94
N ALA A 280 1.58 -9.84 1.98
CA ALA A 280 1.44 -9.23 3.30
C ALA A 280 2.81 -8.83 3.87
N ASN A 281 3.87 -9.57 3.56
CA ASN A 281 5.23 -9.24 3.97
C ASN A 281 5.72 -7.92 3.34
N ASP A 282 5.50 -7.74 2.04
CA ASP A 282 5.94 -6.52 1.34
C ASP A 282 5.18 -5.27 1.83
N LEU A 283 3.86 -5.39 1.97
CA LEU A 283 3.06 -4.28 2.50
C LEU A 283 3.45 -3.93 3.94
N ALA A 284 3.73 -4.95 4.77
CA ALA A 284 4.17 -4.72 6.14
C ALA A 284 5.54 -4.02 6.17
N LEU A 285 6.47 -4.40 5.29
CA LEU A 285 7.77 -3.74 5.17
C LEU A 285 7.62 -2.26 4.79
N LEU A 286 6.78 -1.94 3.81
CA LEU A 286 6.51 -0.55 3.41
C LEU A 286 5.87 0.25 4.56
N MET A 287 4.83 -0.29 5.20
CA MET A 287 4.14 0.40 6.29
C MET A 287 5.05 0.59 7.51
N GLU A 288 5.93 -0.37 7.80
CA GLU A 288 6.94 -0.24 8.86
C GLU A 288 7.97 0.84 8.53
N ALA A 289 8.50 0.88 7.29
CA ALA A 289 9.44 1.91 6.86
C ALA A 289 8.83 3.32 6.98
N ILE A 290 7.55 3.48 6.60
CA ILE A 290 6.80 4.73 6.76
C ILE A 290 6.65 5.08 8.25
N ALA A 291 6.21 4.14 9.07
CA ALA A 291 6.00 4.35 10.52
C ALA A 291 7.30 4.69 11.26
N ALA A 292 8.42 4.12 10.83
CA ALA A 292 9.75 4.37 11.39
C ALA A 292 10.36 5.72 10.95
N GLY A 293 9.73 6.45 10.03
CA GLY A 293 10.30 7.68 9.46
C GLY A 293 11.43 7.45 8.46
N ASN A 294 11.53 6.22 7.92
CA ASN A 294 12.64 5.76 7.08
C ASN A 294 12.22 5.44 5.64
N ALA A 295 11.00 5.80 5.23
CA ALA A 295 10.55 5.53 3.87
C ALA A 295 11.34 6.32 2.82
N ILE A 296 11.50 7.61 2.97
CA ILE A 296 12.31 8.49 2.11
C ILE A 296 13.04 9.49 3.01
N SER A 297 12.29 10.18 3.83
CA SER A 297 12.75 11.05 4.90
C SER A 297 11.74 11.04 6.04
N PRO A 298 12.13 11.50 7.26
CA PRO A 298 11.17 11.63 8.36
C PRO A 298 9.99 12.54 8.04
N ALA A 299 10.21 13.62 7.28
CA ALA A 299 9.16 14.53 6.86
C ALA A 299 8.19 13.86 5.85
N ALA A 300 8.73 13.25 4.79
CA ALA A 300 7.93 12.52 3.81
C ALA A 300 7.11 11.39 4.45
N SER A 301 7.71 10.64 5.38
CA SER A 301 7.03 9.58 6.13
C SER A 301 5.87 10.12 6.97
N ALA A 302 6.06 11.26 7.64
CA ALA A 302 4.99 11.92 8.41
C ALA A 302 3.84 12.40 7.52
N ASP A 303 4.14 12.95 6.34
CA ASP A 303 3.13 13.37 5.36
C ASP A 303 2.38 12.17 4.76
N MET A 304 3.07 11.07 4.45
CA MET A 304 2.41 9.82 4.03
C MET A 304 1.44 9.30 5.10
N LEU A 305 1.84 9.25 6.38
CA LEU A 305 0.96 8.83 7.47
C LEU A 305 -0.26 9.74 7.59
N ARG A 306 -0.08 11.05 7.46
CA ARG A 306 -1.18 12.02 7.49
C ARG A 306 -2.17 11.81 6.34
N LEU A 307 -1.69 11.58 5.12
CA LEU A 307 -2.54 11.27 3.98
C LEU A 307 -3.31 9.96 4.16
N LEU A 308 -2.68 8.94 4.73
CA LEU A 308 -3.28 7.64 5.00
C LEU A 308 -4.31 7.67 6.16
N ASP A 309 -4.30 8.69 7.02
CA ASP A 309 -5.36 8.90 8.03
C ASP A 309 -6.69 9.34 7.38
N HIS A 310 -6.66 9.82 6.14
CA HIS A 310 -7.82 10.34 5.42
C HIS A 310 -8.62 9.27 4.67
N ASP A 311 -8.20 7.99 4.60
CA ASP A 311 -8.96 6.94 3.89
C ASP A 311 -10.35 6.78 4.53
N VAL A 312 -11.39 7.09 3.74
CA VAL A 312 -12.79 7.10 4.20
C VAL A 312 -13.41 5.70 4.25
N PHE A 313 -12.75 4.69 3.67
CA PHE A 313 -13.28 3.35 3.62
C PHE A 313 -13.01 2.55 4.89
N GLU A 314 -13.93 1.64 5.18
CA GLU A 314 -13.87 0.74 6.31
C GLU A 314 -13.86 -0.72 5.84
N ASN A 315 -12.71 -1.39 5.99
CA ASN A 315 -12.54 -2.80 5.63
C ASN A 315 -12.36 -3.70 6.86
N GLY A 316 -12.94 -3.32 8.00
CA GLY A 316 -12.88 -4.12 9.23
C GLY A 316 -11.77 -3.69 10.20
N LEU A 317 -10.68 -3.04 9.74
CA LEU A 317 -9.60 -2.65 10.64
C LEU A 317 -10.08 -1.67 11.72
N VAL A 318 -10.67 -0.55 11.32
CA VAL A 318 -11.09 0.50 12.27
C VAL A 318 -12.25 0.04 13.13
N SER A 319 -13.24 -0.67 12.55
CA SER A 319 -14.38 -1.18 13.31
C SER A 319 -14.02 -2.30 14.30
N GLY A 320 -12.82 -2.86 14.20
CA GLY A 320 -12.25 -3.81 15.16
C GLY A 320 -11.52 -3.16 16.33
N LEU A 321 -11.37 -1.84 16.34
CA LEU A 321 -10.61 -1.09 17.34
C LEU A 321 -11.52 -0.29 18.28
N PRO A 322 -11.04 0.07 19.47
CA PRO A 322 -11.71 1.06 20.31
C PRO A 322 -11.94 2.38 19.55
N VAL A 323 -13.04 3.05 19.89
CA VAL A 323 -13.37 4.36 19.32
C VAL A 323 -12.22 5.34 19.55
N ASP A 324 -11.95 6.20 18.57
CA ASP A 324 -10.87 7.20 18.57
C ASP A 324 -9.43 6.64 18.52
N THR A 325 -9.23 5.35 18.23
CA THR A 325 -7.90 4.81 17.91
C THR A 325 -7.45 5.41 16.56
N ALA A 326 -6.31 6.09 16.55
CA ALA A 326 -5.75 6.65 15.32
C ALA A 326 -5.17 5.56 14.42
N VAL A 327 -5.46 5.64 13.12
CA VAL A 327 -5.03 4.64 12.13
C VAL A 327 -4.67 5.34 10.82
N SER A 328 -3.43 5.21 10.38
CA SER A 328 -3.03 5.57 9.02
C SER A 328 -3.10 4.31 8.16
N ARG A 329 -3.99 4.27 7.16
CA ARG A 329 -4.27 3.06 6.37
C ARG A 329 -4.58 3.35 4.92
N LYS A 330 -4.47 2.30 4.10
CA LYS A 330 -5.11 2.22 2.78
C LYS A 330 -5.92 0.95 2.68
N THR A 331 -7.11 1.07 2.13
CA THR A 331 -8.01 -0.04 1.84
C THR A 331 -7.94 -0.41 0.35
N GLY A 332 -8.24 -1.67 0.04
CA GLY A 332 -8.33 -2.18 -1.32
C GLY A 332 -9.56 -3.08 -1.47
N ASN A 333 -10.48 -2.71 -2.37
CA ASN A 333 -11.70 -3.47 -2.63
C ASN A 333 -11.82 -3.79 -4.10
N TRP A 334 -12.10 -5.04 -4.39
CA TRP A 334 -12.45 -5.55 -5.71
C TRP A 334 -13.40 -6.74 -5.57
N ALA A 335 -13.87 -7.28 -6.70
CA ALA A 335 -14.78 -8.42 -6.69
C ALA A 335 -14.19 -9.65 -5.95
N ASP A 336 -12.88 -9.83 -6.04
CA ASP A 336 -12.09 -10.90 -5.44
C ASP A 336 -11.11 -10.43 -4.37
N ALA A 337 -11.28 -9.23 -3.82
CA ALA A 337 -10.36 -8.70 -2.83
C ALA A 337 -11.05 -7.78 -1.81
N THR A 338 -10.73 -7.95 -0.53
CA THR A 338 -11.02 -7.01 0.55
C THR A 338 -9.76 -6.89 1.41
N ASN A 339 -8.98 -5.86 1.16
CA ASN A 339 -7.64 -5.70 1.71
C ASN A 339 -7.53 -4.46 2.58
N VAL A 340 -6.59 -4.48 3.51
CA VAL A 340 -6.15 -3.30 4.25
C VAL A 340 -4.68 -3.43 4.65
N ALA A 341 -3.96 -2.34 4.55
CA ALA A 341 -2.61 -2.19 5.12
C ALA A 341 -2.55 -0.86 5.88
N GLY A 342 -2.01 -0.88 7.09
CA GLY A 342 -1.96 0.32 7.93
C GLY A 342 -1.06 0.21 9.14
N VAL A 343 -0.94 1.37 9.81
CA VAL A 343 -0.32 1.51 11.13
C VAL A 343 -1.40 1.95 12.11
N VAL A 344 -1.55 1.21 13.19
CA VAL A 344 -2.46 1.53 14.29
C VAL A 344 -1.64 2.18 15.40
N PHE A 345 -2.08 3.35 15.87
CA PHE A 345 -1.44 4.10 16.96
C PHE A 345 -2.22 3.89 18.26
N ALA A 346 -1.97 2.74 18.90
CA ALA A 346 -2.61 2.40 20.16
C ALA A 346 -1.91 3.07 21.36
N PRO A 347 -2.58 3.25 22.52
CA PRO A 347 -1.98 3.84 23.71
C PRO A 347 -0.75 3.09 24.25
N PHE A 348 -0.65 1.79 23.95
CA PHE A 348 0.47 0.93 24.34
C PHE A 348 1.61 0.89 23.32
N GLY A 349 1.48 1.55 22.19
CA GLY A 349 2.48 1.65 21.13
C GLY A 349 1.90 1.39 19.74
N PRO A 350 2.63 1.84 18.69
CA PRO A 350 2.21 1.62 17.32
C PRO A 350 2.49 0.18 16.86
N TYR A 351 1.63 -0.34 15.99
CA TYR A 351 1.84 -1.61 15.32
C TYR A 351 1.40 -1.58 13.85
N VAL A 352 2.08 -2.36 13.02
CA VAL A 352 1.67 -2.61 11.62
C VAL A 352 0.59 -3.67 11.60
N PHE A 353 -0.42 -3.44 10.77
CA PHE A 353 -1.51 -4.37 10.50
C PHE A 353 -1.74 -4.47 8.99
N VAL A 354 -1.62 -5.69 8.46
CA VAL A 354 -1.96 -6.02 7.07
C VAL A 354 -2.89 -7.21 7.07
N ALA A 355 -3.97 -7.12 6.31
CA ALA A 355 -4.86 -8.23 6.00
C ALA A 355 -5.21 -8.23 4.53
N LEU A 356 -5.02 -9.36 3.87
CA LEU A 356 -5.32 -9.60 2.46
C LEU A 356 -6.28 -10.78 2.35
N THR A 357 -7.23 -10.70 1.42
CA THR A 357 -8.11 -11.82 1.12
C THR A 357 -8.42 -11.91 -0.37
N SER A 358 -8.63 -13.14 -0.85
CA SER A 358 -9.16 -13.41 -2.19
C SER A 358 -10.70 -13.41 -2.23
N ASN A 359 -11.37 -12.92 -1.17
CA ASN A 359 -12.83 -12.80 -1.10
C ASN A 359 -13.25 -11.33 -1.11
N GLY A 360 -14.09 -10.95 -2.05
CA GLY A 360 -14.62 -9.59 -2.13
C GLY A 360 -15.65 -9.31 -1.03
N TYR A 361 -15.59 -8.10 -0.46
CA TYR A 361 -16.55 -7.55 0.50
C TYR A 361 -16.64 -8.29 1.85
N GLU A 362 -15.65 -9.10 2.21
CA GLU A 362 -15.55 -9.77 3.51
C GLU A 362 -14.80 -8.93 4.55
N THR A 363 -15.51 -8.15 5.35
CA THR A 363 -14.91 -7.29 6.39
C THR A 363 -14.90 -7.93 7.79
N ASP A 364 -15.73 -8.94 8.03
CA ASP A 364 -15.91 -9.52 9.37
C ASP A 364 -14.66 -10.21 9.92
N VAL A 365 -13.92 -10.92 9.05
CA VAL A 365 -12.66 -11.57 9.45
C VAL A 365 -11.60 -10.52 9.75
N ILE A 366 -11.49 -9.49 8.93
CA ILE A 366 -10.52 -8.41 9.17
C ILE A 366 -10.84 -7.70 10.49
N ARG A 367 -12.12 -7.48 10.78
CA ARG A 367 -12.55 -6.92 12.07
C ARG A 367 -12.17 -7.83 13.24
N ALA A 368 -12.38 -9.13 13.12
CA ALA A 368 -11.99 -10.10 14.14
C ALA A 368 -10.47 -10.14 14.35
N LEU A 369 -9.69 -10.11 13.25
CA LEU A 369 -8.23 -10.02 13.31
C LEU A 369 -7.79 -8.74 14.03
N SER A 370 -8.38 -7.60 13.68
CA SER A 370 -8.08 -6.30 14.28
C SER A 370 -8.37 -6.30 15.79
N SER A 371 -9.59 -6.73 16.19
CA SER A 371 -9.97 -6.80 17.61
C SER A 371 -9.08 -7.75 18.40
N ALA A 372 -8.75 -8.92 17.85
CA ALA A 372 -7.90 -9.89 18.51
C ALA A 372 -6.45 -9.39 18.67
N THR A 373 -5.95 -8.65 17.68
CA THR A 373 -4.63 -8.02 17.72
C THR A 373 -4.56 -6.96 18.83
N TYR A 374 -5.51 -6.03 18.82
CA TYR A 374 -5.56 -4.95 19.79
C TYR A 374 -5.62 -5.50 21.23
N ALA A 375 -6.57 -6.41 21.49
CA ALA A 375 -6.73 -7.01 22.80
C ALA A 375 -5.47 -7.76 23.27
N HIS A 376 -4.77 -8.46 22.36
CA HIS A 376 -3.54 -9.17 22.71
C HIS A 376 -2.41 -8.21 23.14
N PHE A 377 -2.16 -7.15 22.36
CA PHE A 377 -1.11 -6.20 22.70
C PHE A 377 -1.46 -5.35 23.92
N GLU A 378 -2.74 -5.02 24.14
CA GLU A 378 -3.21 -4.36 25.35
C GLU A 378 -2.97 -5.23 26.60
N GLU A 379 -3.32 -6.53 26.56
CA GLU A 379 -3.07 -7.49 27.64
C GLU A 379 -1.56 -7.60 27.96
N MET A 380 -0.71 -7.61 26.93
CA MET A 380 0.74 -7.66 27.11
C MET A 380 1.32 -6.40 27.76
N SER A 381 0.80 -5.24 27.42
CA SER A 381 1.28 -3.95 27.95
C SER A 381 0.92 -3.78 29.44
N ALA A 382 -0.05 -4.52 29.93
CA ALA A 382 -0.50 -4.47 31.33
C ALA A 382 0.31 -5.40 32.27
N GLN A 383 1.24 -6.20 31.72
CA GLN A 383 2.10 -7.13 32.48
C GLN A 383 3.46 -6.51 32.79
#